data_fa2ce7bf1adf9fc70149798e1c085a42
#
_entry.id   fa2ce7bf1adf9fc70149798e1c085a42
#
_cell.length_a   1.000
_cell.length_b   1.000
_cell.length_c   1.000
_cell.angle_alpha   90.00
_cell.angle_beta   90.00
_cell.angle_gamma   90.00
#
_symmetry.space_group_name_H-M   'P 1'
#
loop_
_entity.id
_entity.type
_entity.pdbx_description
1 polymer ?
#
loop_
_entity_poly.entity_id
_entity_poly.type
_entity_poly.pdbx_seq_one_letter_code
_entity_poly.pdbx_strand_id
1 'polypeptide(L)'
;MAGPSKKDPQEAARLAEARAKAGQAKHAKPAAKPAEVVFTPEELLRAVSEEETGLARLAVKALKNRFAYDMQRGVFLELIPGGGYFVEDHAGQVKIELQKALRPQLEGLRDALTQEAYRADNSKEDRARAEAARKKYVSALKRLSSKHSLDNLVDLMRTGRDSLARDNADFDRDPWALHCLNCRVDLRTSQDREGRPEDLSTRHCDAVWRGLHYEHPVWDAYMDILLPADMAAYLQCFVGYALTGIQRKAFAILFSKFSDSGKTLLLETLKSVFGNYAGMLPAQLLMEDKKGKGLGPTPELAALQGLRLAFLSESGRSDHFDVSRLKWLTGGDTLVARGLFAKPVSFEPTHTIFIATNHLARIGIDEDAMWGRIHVFKFPYAFKDNPTKPHERPINPDLKDQLRQEDVKSAILAWAVRGCLAWQRNGQKFNPPLSSREALENYRLSEDYLEGFIRERCQVGAEYREQAGPLHQAYAEWHVEEFGASSKPLGRRKFCEAMAGKFEKQDDGRHHHYLGLRLKSSF
;
A
#
# COMPACT_ATOMS: atom_id res chain seq x y z
N MET A 1 -18.34 26.90 -6.43
CA MET A 1 -18.18 26.20 -7.73
C MET A 1 -16.69 25.89 -7.89
N ALA A 2 -16.26 24.69 -7.57
CA ALA A 2 -14.88 24.25 -7.79
C ALA A 2 -14.84 23.61 -9.19
N GLY A 3 -13.97 24.13 -10.04
CA GLY A 3 -13.75 23.59 -11.40
C GLY A 3 -13.19 22.18 -11.35
N PRO A 4 -13.36 21.39 -12.43
CA PRO A 4 -12.90 20.00 -12.47
C PRO A 4 -11.38 19.95 -12.34
N SER A 5 -10.90 19.10 -11.41
CA SER A 5 -9.50 18.74 -11.22
C SER A 5 -8.85 18.43 -12.59
N LYS A 6 -7.73 19.07 -12.90
CA LYS A 6 -6.92 18.76 -14.09
C LYS A 6 -6.50 17.30 -13.99
N LYS A 7 -7.01 16.49 -14.93
CA LYS A 7 -6.67 15.08 -15.09
C LYS A 7 -5.16 14.95 -15.27
N ASP A 8 -4.53 14.09 -14.49
CA ASP A 8 -3.09 13.82 -14.62
C ASP A 8 -2.85 12.99 -15.91
N PRO A 9 -2.16 13.56 -16.93
CA PRO A 9 -1.88 12.85 -18.17
C PRO A 9 -1.04 11.57 -17.98
N GLN A 10 -0.28 11.49 -16.88
CA GLN A 10 0.55 10.34 -16.57
C GLN A 10 -0.26 9.13 -16.14
N GLU A 11 -1.39 9.33 -15.47
CA GLU A 11 -2.26 8.24 -15.02
C GLU A 11 -3.04 7.62 -16.18
N ALA A 12 -3.51 8.43 -17.13
CA ALA A 12 -4.13 7.94 -18.36
C ALA A 12 -3.14 7.16 -19.24
N ALA A 13 -1.89 7.62 -19.32
CA ALA A 13 -0.82 6.91 -20.03
C ALA A 13 -0.49 5.57 -19.36
N ARG A 14 -0.43 5.50 -18.02
CA ARG A 14 -0.25 4.26 -17.26
C ARG A 14 -1.39 3.26 -17.49
N LEU A 15 -2.61 3.74 -17.60
CA LEU A 15 -3.78 2.90 -17.86
C LEU A 15 -3.74 2.30 -19.28
N ALA A 16 -3.38 3.11 -20.28
CA ALA A 16 -3.17 2.64 -21.64
C ALA A 16 -2.04 1.62 -21.73
N GLU A 17 -0.96 1.85 -20.99
CA GLU A 17 0.19 0.95 -20.89
C GLU A 17 -0.16 -0.36 -20.16
N ALA A 18 -0.94 -0.30 -19.06
CA ALA A 18 -1.43 -1.49 -18.36
C ALA A 18 -2.35 -2.34 -19.24
N ARG A 19 -3.24 -1.70 -20.01
CA ARG A 19 -4.09 -2.40 -21.01
C ARG A 19 -3.26 -3.03 -22.13
N ALA A 20 -2.24 -2.34 -22.62
CA ALA A 20 -1.33 -2.86 -23.64
C ALA A 20 -0.50 -4.03 -23.11
N LYS A 21 0.01 -3.94 -21.87
CA LYS A 21 0.79 -5.00 -21.21
C LYS A 21 -0.06 -6.23 -20.87
N ALA A 22 -1.29 -6.06 -20.41
CA ALA A 22 -2.22 -7.17 -20.20
C ALA A 22 -2.53 -7.92 -21.50
N GLY A 23 -2.58 -7.22 -22.65
CA GLY A 23 -2.79 -7.81 -23.96
C GLY A 23 -1.54 -8.46 -24.60
N GLN A 24 -0.33 -8.10 -24.14
CA GLN A 24 0.94 -8.59 -24.70
C GLN A 24 1.58 -9.73 -23.90
N ALA A 25 1.04 -10.11 -22.75
CA ALA A 25 1.57 -11.20 -21.93
C ALA A 25 1.51 -12.53 -22.72
N LYS A 26 2.63 -12.93 -23.32
CA LYS A 26 2.78 -14.11 -24.21
C LYS A 26 2.38 -15.46 -23.61
N HIS A 27 2.05 -15.53 -22.34
CA HIS A 27 1.60 -16.73 -21.61
C HIS A 27 0.18 -16.63 -21.03
N ALA A 28 -0.51 -15.50 -21.18
CA ALA A 28 -1.93 -15.44 -20.90
C ALA A 28 -2.68 -15.98 -22.12
N LYS A 29 -3.48 -17.04 -21.97
CA LYS A 29 -4.58 -17.25 -22.90
C LYS A 29 -5.32 -15.92 -23.01
N PRO A 30 -5.64 -15.42 -24.23
CA PRO A 30 -6.39 -14.18 -24.34
C PRO A 30 -7.66 -14.36 -23.50
N ALA A 31 -7.83 -13.49 -22.50
CA ALA A 31 -9.01 -13.51 -21.66
C ALA A 31 -10.23 -13.53 -22.61
N ALA A 32 -11.10 -14.51 -22.42
CA ALA A 32 -12.31 -14.61 -23.21
C ALA A 32 -13.03 -13.26 -23.09
N LYS A 33 -13.35 -12.63 -24.23
CA LYS A 33 -14.18 -11.42 -24.22
C LYS A 33 -15.43 -11.77 -23.42
N PRO A 34 -15.85 -10.93 -22.46
CA PRO A 34 -17.08 -11.17 -21.72
C PRO A 34 -18.19 -11.48 -22.74
N ALA A 35 -18.91 -12.57 -22.51
CA ALA A 35 -19.99 -12.97 -23.41
C ALA A 35 -20.96 -11.78 -23.57
N GLU A 36 -21.25 -11.42 -24.79
CA GLU A 36 -22.19 -10.34 -25.10
C GLU A 36 -23.57 -10.74 -24.57
N VAL A 37 -24.13 -9.92 -23.68
CA VAL A 37 -25.45 -10.20 -23.13
C VAL A 37 -26.50 -9.92 -24.19
N VAL A 38 -27.18 -10.96 -24.65
CA VAL A 38 -28.29 -10.86 -25.61
C VAL A 38 -29.60 -10.83 -24.82
N PHE A 39 -30.42 -9.83 -25.09
CA PHE A 39 -31.73 -9.66 -24.46
C PHE A 39 -32.85 -10.25 -25.34
N THR A 40 -33.88 -10.79 -24.70
CA THR A 40 -35.06 -11.24 -25.43
C THR A 40 -35.87 -10.04 -25.98
N PRO A 41 -36.63 -10.21 -27.04
CA PRO A 41 -37.51 -9.16 -27.57
C PRO A 41 -38.46 -8.60 -26.49
N GLU A 42 -38.95 -9.44 -25.59
CA GLU A 42 -39.83 -9.06 -24.47
C GLU A 42 -39.12 -8.17 -23.46
N GLU A 43 -37.87 -8.52 -23.06
CA GLU A 43 -37.04 -7.70 -22.20
C GLU A 43 -36.78 -6.32 -22.78
N LEU A 44 -36.47 -6.26 -24.08
CA LEU A 44 -36.23 -5.01 -24.79
C LEU A 44 -37.51 -4.17 -24.91
N LEU A 45 -38.65 -4.78 -25.24
CA LEU A 45 -39.93 -4.09 -25.33
C LEU A 45 -40.35 -3.51 -23.96
N ARG A 46 -40.21 -4.28 -22.93
CA ARG A 46 -40.46 -3.82 -21.55
C ARG A 46 -39.56 -2.62 -21.20
N ALA A 47 -38.27 -2.74 -21.49
CA ALA A 47 -37.30 -1.68 -21.18
C ALA A 47 -37.58 -0.37 -21.93
N VAL A 48 -37.87 -0.43 -23.23
CA VAL A 48 -38.19 0.79 -23.99
C VAL A 48 -39.53 1.41 -23.56
N SER A 49 -40.45 0.60 -22.98
CA SER A 49 -41.72 1.09 -22.44
C SER A 49 -41.56 1.75 -21.07
N GLU A 50 -40.55 1.36 -20.30
CA GLU A 50 -40.16 1.97 -19.01
C GLU A 50 -39.15 3.10 -19.19
N GLU A 51 -38.86 3.49 -20.41
CA GLU A 51 -37.98 4.59 -20.79
C GLU A 51 -36.56 4.51 -20.23
N GLU A 52 -36.05 5.58 -19.58
CA GLU A 52 -34.68 5.63 -19.06
C GLU A 52 -34.43 4.57 -17.96
N THR A 53 -35.42 4.31 -17.10
CA THR A 53 -35.30 3.32 -16.02
C THR A 53 -35.14 1.90 -16.59
N GLY A 54 -35.93 1.56 -17.63
CA GLY A 54 -35.82 0.27 -18.29
C GLY A 54 -34.48 0.08 -19.01
N LEU A 55 -34.04 1.10 -19.75
CA LEU A 55 -32.75 1.08 -20.44
C LEU A 55 -31.58 0.98 -19.44
N ALA A 56 -31.64 1.70 -18.33
CA ALA A 56 -30.62 1.62 -17.27
C ALA A 56 -30.53 0.21 -16.66
N ARG A 57 -31.67 -0.46 -16.46
CA ARG A 57 -31.72 -1.85 -15.96
C ARG A 57 -31.07 -2.83 -16.93
N LEU A 58 -31.32 -2.71 -18.24
CA LEU A 58 -30.63 -3.50 -19.24
C LEU A 58 -29.13 -3.23 -19.27
N ALA A 59 -28.74 -1.96 -19.17
CA ALA A 59 -27.35 -1.56 -19.11
C ALA A 59 -26.62 -2.17 -17.90
N VAL A 60 -27.22 -2.14 -16.70
CA VAL A 60 -26.68 -2.82 -15.52
C VAL A 60 -26.51 -4.32 -15.77
N LYS A 61 -27.54 -4.99 -16.33
CA LYS A 61 -27.46 -6.43 -16.63
C LYS A 61 -26.34 -6.75 -17.62
N ALA A 62 -26.12 -5.89 -18.62
CA ALA A 62 -25.05 -6.04 -19.61
C ALA A 62 -23.65 -5.77 -19.05
N LEU A 63 -23.53 -4.83 -18.12
CA LEU A 63 -22.24 -4.28 -17.70
C LEU A 63 -21.78 -4.69 -16.30
N LYS A 64 -22.62 -5.36 -15.51
CA LYS A 64 -22.31 -5.73 -14.10
C LYS A 64 -21.05 -6.57 -13.92
N ASN A 65 -20.62 -7.32 -14.92
CA ASN A 65 -19.40 -8.12 -14.90
C ASN A 65 -18.19 -7.36 -15.45
N ARG A 66 -18.35 -6.09 -15.79
CA ARG A 66 -17.30 -5.27 -16.37
C ARG A 66 -17.11 -3.94 -15.67
N PHE A 67 -18.15 -3.42 -15.02
CA PHE A 67 -18.10 -2.15 -14.31
C PHE A 67 -18.64 -2.29 -12.89
N ALA A 68 -18.09 -1.50 -11.99
CA ALA A 68 -18.61 -1.25 -10.65
C ALA A 68 -18.60 0.26 -10.39
N TYR A 69 -19.44 0.72 -9.47
CA TYR A 69 -19.43 2.10 -9.02
C TYR A 69 -19.04 2.14 -7.52
N ASP A 70 -17.93 2.76 -7.21
CA ASP A 70 -17.48 2.97 -5.83
C ASP A 70 -18.26 4.17 -5.23
N MET A 71 -19.15 3.87 -4.29
CA MET A 71 -20.01 4.89 -3.67
C MET A 71 -19.21 5.87 -2.81
N GLN A 72 -18.11 5.45 -2.21
CA GLN A 72 -17.30 6.30 -1.36
C GLN A 72 -16.47 7.28 -2.18
N ARG A 73 -15.84 6.80 -3.24
CA ARG A 73 -15.01 7.61 -4.14
C ARG A 73 -15.85 8.38 -5.17
N GLY A 74 -17.09 7.94 -5.41
CA GLY A 74 -18.01 8.56 -6.37
C GLY A 74 -17.58 8.36 -7.83
N VAL A 75 -16.90 7.24 -8.15
CA VAL A 75 -16.33 6.96 -9.46
C VAL A 75 -16.76 5.61 -10.00
N PHE A 76 -16.86 5.51 -11.33
CA PHE A 76 -16.97 4.21 -12.00
C PHE A 76 -15.60 3.56 -12.10
N LEU A 77 -15.60 2.25 -11.96
CA LEU A 77 -14.44 1.37 -12.07
C LEU A 77 -14.68 0.39 -13.22
N GLU A 78 -13.67 0.16 -14.04
CA GLU A 78 -13.67 -0.81 -15.13
C GLU A 78 -12.78 -2.01 -14.78
N LEU A 79 -13.30 -3.22 -14.99
CA LEU A 79 -12.55 -4.47 -14.81
C LEU A 79 -11.50 -4.64 -15.91
N ILE A 80 -10.28 -4.93 -15.52
CA ILE A 80 -9.21 -5.35 -16.43
C ILE A 80 -9.25 -6.87 -16.58
N PRO A 81 -9.53 -7.37 -17.80
CA PRO A 81 -9.58 -8.81 -18.06
C PRO A 81 -8.24 -9.50 -17.80
N GLY A 82 -8.29 -10.76 -17.37
CA GLY A 82 -7.11 -11.56 -17.02
C GLY A 82 -6.65 -11.34 -15.58
N GLY A 83 -6.31 -10.12 -15.22
CA GLY A 83 -5.91 -9.75 -13.85
C GLY A 83 -7.07 -9.74 -12.86
N GLY A 84 -8.29 -9.44 -13.32
CA GLY A 84 -9.50 -9.42 -12.49
C GLY A 84 -9.50 -8.34 -11.41
N TYR A 85 -8.91 -7.19 -11.72
CA TYR A 85 -8.90 -6.02 -10.86
C TYR A 85 -9.58 -4.83 -11.55
N PHE A 86 -10.14 -3.95 -10.76
CA PHE A 86 -10.83 -2.77 -11.23
C PHE A 86 -9.91 -1.55 -11.21
N VAL A 87 -10.04 -0.72 -12.24
CA VAL A 87 -9.36 0.57 -12.37
C VAL A 87 -10.37 1.69 -12.58
N GLU A 88 -10.04 2.91 -12.20
CA GLU A 88 -10.94 4.05 -12.36
C GLU A 88 -11.21 4.35 -13.84
N ASP A 89 -12.49 4.52 -14.20
CA ASP A 89 -12.93 4.89 -15.54
C ASP A 89 -12.80 6.39 -15.77
N HIS A 90 -11.58 6.86 -15.99
CA HIS A 90 -11.32 8.28 -16.30
C HIS A 90 -11.80 8.71 -17.68
N ALA A 91 -11.96 7.77 -18.59
CA ALA A 91 -12.32 8.04 -19.99
C ALA A 91 -13.83 7.99 -20.29
N GLY A 92 -14.65 7.61 -19.29
CA GLY A 92 -16.09 7.44 -19.45
C GLY A 92 -16.44 6.23 -20.33
N GLN A 93 -15.64 5.17 -20.26
CA GLN A 93 -15.86 3.93 -21.01
C GLN A 93 -17.22 3.31 -20.71
N VAL A 94 -17.74 3.49 -19.50
CA VAL A 94 -19.07 3.02 -19.12
C VAL A 94 -20.16 3.51 -20.08
N LYS A 95 -20.09 4.77 -20.58
CA LYS A 95 -21.05 5.32 -21.55
C LYS A 95 -20.90 4.68 -22.93
N ILE A 96 -19.66 4.48 -23.37
CA ILE A 96 -19.35 3.86 -24.67
C ILE A 96 -19.84 2.41 -24.69
N GLU A 97 -19.54 1.67 -23.64
CA GLU A 97 -19.90 0.26 -23.54
C GLU A 97 -21.42 0.06 -23.36
N LEU A 98 -22.10 0.98 -22.66
CA LEU A 98 -23.56 1.02 -22.59
C LEU A 98 -24.16 1.15 -24.01
N GLN A 99 -23.66 2.09 -24.82
CA GLN A 99 -24.13 2.25 -26.19
C GLN A 99 -23.84 1.00 -27.03
N LYS A 100 -22.66 0.43 -26.95
CA LYS A 100 -22.29 -0.80 -27.69
C LYS A 100 -23.16 -1.99 -27.30
N ALA A 101 -23.53 -2.13 -26.03
CA ALA A 101 -24.33 -3.24 -25.55
C ALA A 101 -25.81 -3.15 -26.01
N LEU A 102 -26.39 -1.95 -26.00
CA LEU A 102 -27.82 -1.78 -26.22
C LEU A 102 -28.19 -1.40 -27.66
N ARG A 103 -27.40 -0.52 -28.30
CA ARG A 103 -27.74 0.05 -29.61
C ARG A 103 -27.99 -1.00 -30.69
N PRO A 104 -27.09 -1.99 -30.93
CA PRO A 104 -27.30 -2.96 -32.00
C PRO A 104 -28.59 -3.78 -31.86
N GLN A 105 -28.92 -4.16 -30.62
CA GLN A 105 -30.09 -4.96 -30.31
C GLN A 105 -31.39 -4.16 -30.48
N LEU A 106 -31.40 -2.88 -30.10
CA LEU A 106 -32.54 -1.98 -30.33
C LEU A 106 -32.72 -1.64 -31.81
N GLU A 107 -31.64 -1.47 -32.57
CA GLU A 107 -31.66 -1.26 -34.02
C GLU A 107 -32.22 -2.49 -34.74
N GLY A 108 -31.75 -3.68 -34.39
CA GLY A 108 -32.24 -4.93 -34.97
C GLY A 108 -33.74 -5.12 -34.79
N LEU A 109 -34.29 -4.86 -33.59
CA LEU A 109 -35.74 -4.96 -33.37
C LEU A 109 -36.53 -3.82 -34.04
N ARG A 110 -36.03 -2.60 -34.06
CA ARG A 110 -36.63 -1.50 -34.82
C ARG A 110 -36.79 -1.88 -36.31
N ASP A 111 -35.74 -2.47 -36.88
CA ASP A 111 -35.73 -2.83 -38.30
C ASP A 111 -36.66 -4.01 -38.59
N ALA A 112 -36.71 -5.02 -37.72
CA ALA A 112 -37.67 -6.12 -37.80
C ALA A 112 -39.12 -5.62 -37.74
N LEU A 113 -39.44 -4.73 -36.79
CA LEU A 113 -40.78 -4.11 -36.69
C LEU A 113 -41.10 -3.22 -37.88
N THR A 114 -40.10 -2.59 -38.50
CA THR A 114 -40.30 -1.82 -39.73
C THR A 114 -40.70 -2.76 -40.88
N GLN A 115 -39.99 -3.88 -41.05
CA GLN A 115 -40.34 -4.88 -42.07
C GLN A 115 -41.74 -5.47 -41.83
N GLU A 116 -42.07 -5.78 -40.58
CA GLU A 116 -43.39 -6.30 -40.21
C GLU A 116 -44.50 -5.31 -40.53
N ALA A 117 -44.37 -4.01 -40.22
CA ALA A 117 -45.35 -2.98 -40.49
C ALA A 117 -45.65 -2.82 -41.99
N TYR A 118 -44.70 -3.13 -42.86
CA TYR A 118 -44.83 -3.00 -44.31
C TYR A 118 -45.14 -4.31 -45.06
N ARG A 119 -45.37 -5.45 -44.34
CA ARG A 119 -45.83 -6.69 -44.98
C ARG A 119 -47.19 -6.52 -45.63
N ALA A 120 -47.33 -7.07 -46.82
CA ALA A 120 -48.55 -6.88 -47.67
C ALA A 120 -49.80 -7.57 -47.10
N ASP A 121 -49.57 -8.64 -46.30
CA ASP A 121 -50.60 -9.50 -45.72
C ASP A 121 -51.07 -9.05 -44.31
N ASN A 122 -50.48 -8.02 -43.72
CA ASN A 122 -50.85 -7.55 -42.41
C ASN A 122 -52.17 -6.72 -42.41
N SER A 123 -52.97 -6.93 -41.38
CA SER A 123 -54.17 -6.13 -41.13
C SER A 123 -53.79 -4.67 -40.78
N LYS A 124 -54.76 -3.76 -40.91
CA LYS A 124 -54.57 -2.35 -40.52
C LYS A 124 -54.21 -2.22 -39.04
N GLU A 125 -54.74 -3.09 -38.19
CA GLU A 125 -54.48 -3.12 -36.74
C GLU A 125 -53.08 -3.60 -36.44
N ASP A 126 -52.60 -4.66 -37.12
CA ASP A 126 -51.24 -5.18 -36.92
C ASP A 126 -50.18 -4.17 -37.35
N ARG A 127 -50.41 -3.48 -38.47
CA ARG A 127 -49.55 -2.36 -38.91
C ARG A 127 -49.48 -1.24 -37.86
N ALA A 128 -50.62 -0.86 -37.29
CA ALA A 128 -50.67 0.17 -36.27
C ALA A 128 -49.93 -0.23 -35.01
N ARG A 129 -50.02 -1.50 -34.58
CA ARG A 129 -49.26 -2.06 -33.43
C ARG A 129 -47.75 -2.05 -33.68
N ALA A 130 -47.32 -2.56 -34.83
CA ALA A 130 -45.90 -2.58 -35.20
C ALA A 130 -45.31 -1.16 -35.26
N GLU A 131 -46.06 -0.20 -35.84
CA GLU A 131 -45.64 1.19 -35.93
C GLU A 131 -45.54 1.87 -34.53
N ALA A 132 -46.50 1.58 -33.63
CA ALA A 132 -46.45 2.08 -32.26
C ALA A 132 -45.25 1.53 -31.48
N ALA A 133 -44.98 0.23 -31.63
CA ALA A 133 -43.79 -0.39 -31.03
C ALA A 133 -42.50 0.21 -31.61
N ARG A 134 -42.39 0.33 -32.93
CA ARG A 134 -41.26 0.93 -33.64
C ARG A 134 -40.92 2.33 -33.11
N LYS A 135 -41.92 3.18 -32.88
CA LYS A 135 -41.74 4.53 -32.33
C LYS A 135 -41.03 4.51 -30.96
N LYS A 136 -41.34 3.53 -30.10
CA LYS A 136 -40.64 3.38 -28.79
C LYS A 136 -39.16 3.10 -28.96
N TYR A 137 -38.77 2.19 -29.88
CA TYR A 137 -37.37 1.90 -30.19
C TYR A 137 -36.63 3.10 -30.78
N VAL A 138 -37.26 3.86 -31.68
CA VAL A 138 -36.69 5.11 -32.21
C VAL A 138 -36.44 6.12 -31.09
N SER A 139 -37.37 6.26 -30.14
CA SER A 139 -37.20 7.14 -28.98
C SER A 139 -36.03 6.67 -28.09
N ALA A 140 -35.93 5.35 -27.81
CA ALA A 140 -34.83 4.78 -27.04
C ALA A 140 -33.46 5.02 -27.70
N LEU A 141 -33.36 4.82 -29.02
CA LEU A 141 -32.13 5.09 -29.78
C LEU A 141 -31.73 6.58 -29.75
N LYS A 142 -32.71 7.50 -29.80
CA LYS A 142 -32.45 8.94 -29.61
C LYS A 142 -31.89 9.24 -28.23
N ARG A 143 -32.42 8.60 -27.17
CA ARG A 143 -31.89 8.72 -25.81
C ARG A 143 -30.44 8.25 -25.72
N LEU A 144 -30.10 7.11 -26.33
CA LEU A 144 -28.72 6.60 -26.38
C LEU A 144 -27.76 7.52 -27.18
N SER A 145 -28.29 8.44 -27.97
CA SER A 145 -27.49 9.42 -28.75
C SER A 145 -27.38 10.78 -28.07
N SER A 146 -28.23 11.08 -27.08
CA SER A 146 -28.24 12.34 -26.36
C SER A 146 -27.30 12.30 -25.18
N LYS A 147 -26.42 13.33 -25.03
CA LYS A 147 -25.50 13.44 -23.88
C LYS A 147 -26.28 13.48 -22.56
N HIS A 148 -27.35 14.30 -22.50
CA HIS A 148 -28.15 14.44 -21.28
C HIS A 148 -28.79 13.12 -20.85
N SER A 149 -29.42 12.40 -21.80
CA SER A 149 -30.05 11.10 -21.50
C SER A 149 -28.99 10.03 -21.12
N LEU A 150 -27.81 10.04 -21.75
CA LEU A 150 -26.71 9.14 -21.33
C LEU A 150 -26.25 9.43 -19.91
N ASP A 151 -26.15 10.70 -19.53
CA ASP A 151 -25.79 11.08 -18.16
C ASP A 151 -26.84 10.58 -17.16
N ASN A 152 -28.15 10.75 -17.48
CA ASN A 152 -29.26 10.23 -16.67
C ASN A 152 -29.21 8.70 -16.55
N LEU A 153 -28.95 7.98 -17.65
CA LEU A 153 -28.83 6.52 -17.64
C LEU A 153 -27.69 6.06 -16.72
N VAL A 154 -26.54 6.70 -16.83
CA VAL A 154 -25.38 6.40 -15.96
C VAL A 154 -25.69 6.71 -14.50
N ASP A 155 -26.44 7.78 -14.22
CA ASP A 155 -26.89 8.11 -12.88
C ASP A 155 -27.87 7.06 -12.31
N LEU A 156 -28.76 6.54 -13.13
CA LEU A 156 -29.65 5.44 -12.75
C LEU A 156 -28.91 4.13 -12.52
N MET A 157 -27.84 3.85 -13.28
CA MET A 157 -27.04 2.62 -13.13
C MET A 157 -26.30 2.54 -11.79
N ARG A 158 -26.10 3.65 -11.11
CA ARG A 158 -25.46 3.70 -9.77
C ARG A 158 -26.46 3.75 -8.61
N THR A 159 -27.76 3.64 -8.88
CA THR A 159 -28.82 3.71 -7.86
C THR A 159 -29.67 2.44 -7.84
N GLY A 160 -30.18 2.06 -6.67
CA GLY A 160 -31.07 0.91 -6.51
C GLY A 160 -30.36 -0.40 -6.17
N ARG A 161 -31.15 -1.45 -5.87
CA ARG A 161 -30.65 -2.75 -5.40
C ARG A 161 -29.82 -3.51 -6.44
N ASP A 162 -30.23 -3.46 -7.68
CA ASP A 162 -29.57 -4.15 -8.80
C ASP A 162 -28.61 -3.21 -9.56
N SER A 163 -28.07 -2.19 -8.87
CA SER A 163 -27.16 -1.22 -9.47
C SER A 163 -25.72 -1.73 -9.55
N LEU A 164 -24.87 -0.95 -10.23
CA LEU A 164 -23.42 -1.18 -10.23
C LEU A 164 -22.74 -0.68 -8.95
N ALA A 165 -23.49 -0.02 -8.05
CA ALA A 165 -22.96 0.53 -6.81
C ALA A 165 -22.41 -0.56 -5.87
N ARG A 166 -21.28 -0.28 -5.28
CA ARG A 166 -20.62 -1.11 -4.27
C ARG A 166 -20.14 -0.22 -3.13
N ASP A 167 -20.26 -0.72 -1.92
CA ASP A 167 -19.63 -0.09 -0.78
C ASP A 167 -18.12 -0.27 -0.83
N ASN A 168 -17.39 0.69 -0.27
CA ASN A 168 -15.94 0.58 -0.19
C ASN A 168 -15.50 -0.70 0.55
N ALA A 169 -16.26 -1.12 1.55
CA ALA A 169 -16.03 -2.35 2.29
C ALA A 169 -16.21 -3.63 1.45
N ASP A 170 -16.77 -3.55 0.24
CA ASP A 170 -16.89 -4.71 -0.65
C ASP A 170 -15.60 -5.00 -1.40
N PHE A 171 -14.75 -3.97 -1.58
CA PHE A 171 -13.50 -4.11 -2.31
C PHE A 171 -12.36 -4.64 -1.44
N ASP A 172 -11.42 -5.34 -2.09
CA ASP A 172 -10.13 -5.80 -1.53
C ASP A 172 -10.24 -6.61 -0.23
N ARG A 173 -11.33 -7.36 -0.03
CA ARG A 173 -11.64 -8.09 1.22
C ARG A 173 -10.71 -9.27 1.51
N ASP A 174 -10.23 -9.97 0.49
CA ASP A 174 -9.41 -11.17 0.69
C ASP A 174 -7.93 -10.80 0.88
N PRO A 175 -7.38 -10.87 2.11
CA PRO A 175 -6.00 -10.52 2.37
C PRO A 175 -5.01 -11.49 1.70
N TRP A 176 -5.46 -12.67 1.31
CA TRP A 176 -4.65 -13.68 0.64
C TRP A 176 -4.70 -13.60 -0.89
N ALA A 177 -5.57 -12.76 -1.44
CA ALA A 177 -5.62 -12.54 -2.88
C ALA A 177 -4.55 -11.52 -3.30
N LEU A 178 -3.73 -11.89 -4.28
CA LEU A 178 -2.79 -10.99 -4.92
C LEU A 178 -3.12 -10.91 -6.41
N HIS A 179 -3.61 -9.78 -6.87
CA HIS A 179 -3.93 -9.56 -8.27
C HIS A 179 -2.69 -9.10 -9.02
N CYS A 180 -2.38 -9.77 -10.11
CA CYS A 180 -1.27 -9.49 -11.02
C CYS A 180 -1.83 -9.02 -12.38
N LEU A 181 -0.96 -8.60 -13.29
CA LEU A 181 -1.43 -8.14 -14.61
C LEU A 181 -2.19 -9.23 -15.40
N ASN A 182 -1.93 -10.50 -15.14
CA ASN A 182 -2.47 -11.63 -15.90
C ASN A 182 -3.34 -12.61 -15.10
N CYS A 183 -3.35 -12.55 -13.79
CA CYS A 183 -4.06 -13.53 -12.96
C CYS A 183 -4.24 -13.03 -11.51
N ARG A 184 -5.03 -13.78 -10.73
CA ARG A 184 -5.07 -13.71 -9.26
C ARG A 184 -4.29 -14.88 -8.67
N VAL A 185 -3.34 -14.58 -7.76
CA VAL A 185 -2.57 -15.59 -7.02
C VAL A 185 -3.13 -15.72 -5.59
N ASP A 186 -3.33 -16.93 -5.12
CA ASP A 186 -3.62 -17.21 -3.71
C ASP A 186 -2.30 -17.32 -2.93
N LEU A 187 -2.05 -16.37 -2.04
CA LEU A 187 -0.81 -16.31 -1.25
C LEU A 187 -0.66 -17.47 -0.24
N ARG A 188 -1.73 -18.23 0.05
CA ARG A 188 -1.67 -19.41 0.92
C ARG A 188 -1.00 -20.59 0.24
N THR A 189 -1.21 -20.74 -1.07
CA THR A 189 -0.84 -21.91 -1.84
C THR A 189 0.07 -21.62 -3.03
N SER A 190 0.20 -20.36 -3.41
CA SER A 190 0.81 -19.87 -4.66
C SER A 190 0.09 -20.32 -5.95
N GLN A 191 -1.11 -20.91 -5.84
CA GLN A 191 -1.90 -21.26 -7.01
C GLN A 191 -2.50 -20.00 -7.62
N ASP A 192 -2.53 -19.98 -8.94
CA ASP A 192 -3.12 -18.89 -9.70
C ASP A 192 -4.38 -19.33 -10.44
N ARG A 193 -5.24 -18.36 -10.70
CA ARG A 193 -6.41 -18.49 -11.54
C ARG A 193 -6.68 -17.17 -12.26
N GLU A 194 -7.50 -17.23 -13.28
CA GLU A 194 -8.03 -16.01 -13.88
C GLU A 194 -8.78 -15.17 -12.84
N GLY A 195 -8.55 -13.88 -12.84
CA GLY A 195 -9.26 -12.94 -11.98
C GLY A 195 -10.72 -12.76 -12.45
N ARG A 196 -11.64 -12.57 -11.51
CA ARG A 196 -13.10 -12.50 -11.75
C ARG A 196 -13.68 -11.18 -11.26
N PRO A 197 -14.81 -10.73 -11.83
CA PRO A 197 -15.51 -9.54 -11.37
C PRO A 197 -15.87 -9.60 -9.86
N GLU A 198 -16.20 -10.80 -9.37
CA GLU A 198 -16.60 -11.05 -7.99
C GLU A 198 -15.45 -10.90 -6.99
N ASP A 199 -14.21 -10.91 -7.46
CA ASP A 199 -13.03 -10.67 -6.62
C ASP A 199 -13.00 -9.24 -6.08
N LEU A 200 -13.68 -8.30 -6.75
CA LEU A 200 -13.83 -6.88 -6.37
C LEU A 200 -12.50 -6.25 -5.92
N SER A 201 -11.40 -6.56 -6.59
CA SER A 201 -10.10 -5.96 -6.27
C SER A 201 -9.91 -4.64 -6.98
N THR A 202 -9.47 -3.62 -6.26
CA THR A 202 -9.00 -2.34 -6.81
C THR A 202 -7.48 -2.24 -6.77
N ARG A 203 -6.81 -3.27 -6.23
CA ARG A 203 -5.37 -3.35 -6.07
C ARG A 203 -4.76 -4.39 -7.02
N HIS A 204 -3.58 -4.08 -7.54
CA HIS A 204 -2.84 -4.99 -8.42
C HIS A 204 -1.33 -4.75 -8.35
N CYS A 205 -0.57 -5.79 -8.68
CA CYS A 205 0.86 -5.71 -8.96
C CYS A 205 1.10 -5.26 -10.41
N ASP A 206 2.13 -4.47 -10.64
CA ASP A 206 2.60 -4.08 -11.99
C ASP A 206 3.60 -5.10 -12.55
N ALA A 207 3.31 -6.39 -12.33
CA ALA A 207 4.13 -7.51 -12.78
C ALA A 207 3.25 -8.67 -13.27
N VAL A 208 3.79 -9.44 -14.22
CA VAL A 208 3.17 -10.68 -14.74
C VAL A 208 3.59 -11.84 -13.84
N TRP A 209 2.63 -12.62 -13.36
CA TRP A 209 2.91 -13.87 -12.66
C TRP A 209 3.34 -14.96 -13.66
N ARG A 210 4.52 -15.52 -13.46
CA ARG A 210 5.11 -16.60 -14.29
C ARG A 210 5.31 -17.91 -13.50
N GLY A 211 4.71 -17.99 -12.33
CA GLY A 211 4.83 -19.16 -11.44
C GLY A 211 5.83 -18.95 -10.31
N LEU A 212 5.70 -19.80 -9.28
CA LEU A 212 6.44 -19.69 -8.01
C LEU A 212 7.97 -19.82 -8.17
N HIS A 213 8.42 -20.63 -9.12
CA HIS A 213 9.85 -20.95 -9.33
C HIS A 213 10.50 -20.07 -10.41
N TYR A 214 9.81 -19.02 -10.86
CA TYR A 214 10.41 -18.11 -11.82
C TYR A 214 11.49 -17.26 -11.14
N GLU A 215 12.69 -17.24 -11.71
CA GLU A 215 13.89 -16.56 -11.22
C GLU A 215 14.53 -15.76 -12.34
N HIS A 216 15.36 -14.79 -11.99
CA HIS A 216 16.10 -13.99 -12.96
C HIS A 216 17.45 -13.57 -12.39
N PRO A 217 18.56 -13.82 -13.12
CA PRO A 217 19.91 -13.62 -12.61
C PRO A 217 20.21 -12.17 -12.17
N VAL A 218 19.57 -11.18 -12.77
CA VAL A 218 19.74 -9.77 -12.36
C VAL A 218 19.23 -9.54 -10.93
N TRP A 219 18.08 -10.13 -10.57
CA TRP A 219 17.55 -10.00 -9.22
C TRP A 219 18.39 -10.77 -8.21
N ASP A 220 18.78 -11.98 -8.53
CA ASP A 220 19.58 -12.83 -7.65
C ASP A 220 20.94 -12.18 -7.37
N ALA A 221 21.65 -11.75 -8.42
CA ALA A 221 22.91 -11.02 -8.28
C ALA A 221 22.78 -9.71 -7.50
N TYR A 222 21.66 -8.98 -7.69
CA TYR A 222 21.40 -7.78 -6.91
C TYR A 222 21.24 -8.08 -5.42
N MET A 223 20.46 -9.09 -5.07
CA MET A 223 20.27 -9.47 -3.67
C MET A 223 21.55 -9.95 -3.00
N ASP A 224 22.39 -10.71 -3.72
CA ASP A 224 23.67 -11.21 -3.22
C ASP A 224 24.68 -10.11 -2.90
N ILE A 225 24.70 -9.03 -3.69
CA ILE A 225 25.58 -7.90 -3.42
C ILE A 225 24.99 -6.91 -2.40
N LEU A 226 23.68 -6.91 -2.23
CA LEU A 226 22.97 -5.96 -1.37
C LEU A 226 23.02 -6.34 0.10
N LEU A 227 22.79 -7.62 0.41
CA LEU A 227 22.62 -8.12 1.77
C LEU A 227 23.35 -9.47 1.95
N PRO A 228 23.83 -9.76 3.18
CA PRO A 228 24.20 -11.14 3.55
C PRO A 228 23.02 -12.10 3.39
N ALA A 229 23.30 -13.35 3.05
CA ALA A 229 22.29 -14.36 2.67
C ALA A 229 21.19 -14.56 3.73
N ASP A 230 21.54 -14.57 5.02
CA ASP A 230 20.61 -14.70 6.15
C ASP A 230 19.68 -13.50 6.26
N MET A 231 20.23 -12.30 6.06
CA MET A 231 19.47 -11.05 6.05
C MET A 231 18.57 -10.93 4.80
N ALA A 232 19.06 -11.37 3.63
CA ALA A 232 18.28 -11.42 2.40
C ALA A 232 17.08 -12.37 2.52
N ALA A 233 17.29 -13.56 3.07
CA ALA A 233 16.21 -14.53 3.35
C ALA A 233 15.19 -13.99 4.36
N TYR A 234 15.65 -13.27 5.38
CA TYR A 234 14.79 -12.63 6.36
C TYR A 234 13.95 -11.50 5.74
N LEU A 235 14.56 -10.66 4.90
CA LEU A 235 13.86 -9.61 4.16
C LEU A 235 12.83 -10.19 3.20
N GLN A 236 13.16 -11.27 2.51
CA GLN A 236 12.23 -12.02 1.65
C GLN A 236 10.99 -12.47 2.43
N CYS A 237 11.20 -13.07 3.58
CA CYS A 237 10.12 -13.52 4.47
C CYS A 237 9.25 -12.34 4.94
N PHE A 238 9.87 -11.21 5.31
CA PHE A 238 9.18 -10.03 5.80
C PHE A 238 8.39 -9.30 4.70
N VAL A 239 8.96 -9.17 3.50
CA VAL A 239 8.24 -8.65 2.32
C VAL A 239 7.08 -9.56 1.94
N GLY A 240 7.30 -10.88 1.96
CA GLY A 240 6.26 -11.86 1.69
C GLY A 240 5.09 -11.80 2.68
N TYR A 241 5.37 -11.62 3.97
CA TYR A 241 4.36 -11.35 4.98
C TYR A 241 3.57 -10.08 4.65
N ALA A 242 4.26 -8.99 4.34
CA ALA A 242 3.62 -7.71 4.04
C ALA A 242 2.63 -7.79 2.87
N LEU A 243 2.85 -8.69 1.90
CA LEU A 243 1.92 -8.91 0.79
C LEU A 243 0.54 -9.42 1.21
N THR A 244 0.41 -10.02 2.39
CA THR A 244 -0.89 -10.51 2.87
C THR A 244 -1.82 -9.40 3.34
N GLY A 245 -1.29 -8.24 3.72
CA GLY A 245 -2.07 -7.18 4.36
C GLY A 245 -2.56 -7.54 5.78
N ILE A 246 -2.06 -8.63 6.37
CA ILE A 246 -2.41 -9.04 7.74
C ILE A 246 -1.55 -8.27 8.74
N GLN A 247 -2.17 -7.62 9.72
CA GLN A 247 -1.44 -6.90 10.75
C GLN A 247 -0.84 -7.84 11.82
N ARG A 248 0.47 -7.73 12.06
CA ARG A 248 1.22 -8.48 13.09
C ARG A 248 1.96 -7.58 14.07
N LYS A 249 1.56 -6.32 14.16
CA LYS A 249 2.22 -5.31 15.01
C LYS A 249 3.72 -5.22 14.74
N ALA A 250 4.10 -5.21 13.47
CA ALA A 250 5.49 -5.23 13.02
C ALA A 250 5.76 -4.16 11.97
N PHE A 251 6.96 -3.58 12.00
CA PHE A 251 7.46 -2.72 10.93
C PHE A 251 8.98 -2.89 10.74
N ALA A 252 9.45 -2.56 9.55
CA ALA A 252 10.85 -2.71 9.16
C ALA A 252 11.61 -1.39 9.22
N ILE A 253 12.83 -1.43 9.74
CA ILE A 253 13.82 -0.36 9.60
C ILE A 253 14.96 -0.88 8.75
N LEU A 254 15.10 -0.35 7.54
CA LEU A 254 16.21 -0.59 6.63
C LEU A 254 17.31 0.41 6.98
N PHE A 255 18.30 -0.05 7.73
CA PHE A 255 19.33 0.81 8.29
C PHE A 255 20.70 0.62 7.63
N SER A 256 21.38 1.72 7.36
CA SER A 256 22.79 1.73 6.98
C SER A 256 23.51 2.93 7.58
N LYS A 257 24.74 2.72 8.03
CA LYS A 257 25.65 3.84 8.40
C LYS A 257 26.15 4.60 7.18
N PHE A 258 26.00 4.03 5.98
CA PHE A 258 26.53 4.55 4.73
C PHE A 258 25.41 5.16 3.89
N SER A 259 25.71 6.26 3.20
CA SER A 259 24.97 6.69 2.04
C SER A 259 25.16 5.69 0.91
N ASP A 260 24.30 5.74 -0.11
CA ASP A 260 24.39 4.91 -1.33
C ASP A 260 24.44 3.39 -1.02
N SER A 261 23.69 2.97 -0.02
CA SER A 261 23.65 1.55 0.42
C SER A 261 22.57 0.70 -0.26
N GLY A 262 21.92 1.22 -1.32
CA GLY A 262 20.92 0.49 -2.10
C GLY A 262 19.51 0.45 -1.52
N LYS A 263 19.25 0.95 -0.29
CA LYS A 263 17.94 0.94 0.36
C LYS A 263 16.83 1.57 -0.49
N THR A 264 17.07 2.77 -0.99
CA THR A 264 16.08 3.52 -1.78
C THR A 264 15.79 2.82 -3.10
N LEU A 265 16.82 2.31 -3.79
CA LEU A 265 16.65 1.52 -5.02
C LEU A 265 15.80 0.27 -4.77
N LEU A 266 16.02 -0.44 -3.66
CA LEU A 266 15.20 -1.59 -3.27
C LEU A 266 13.73 -1.20 -3.09
N LEU A 267 13.43 -0.14 -2.33
CA LEU A 267 12.05 0.30 -2.10
C LEU A 267 11.37 0.78 -3.40
N GLU A 268 12.08 1.53 -4.26
CA GLU A 268 11.58 1.94 -5.57
C GLU A 268 11.29 0.72 -6.47
N THR A 269 12.16 -0.28 -6.44
CA THR A 269 12.00 -1.53 -7.18
C THR A 269 10.77 -2.29 -6.70
N LEU A 270 10.64 -2.53 -5.39
CA LEU A 270 9.47 -3.19 -4.81
C LEU A 270 8.18 -2.44 -5.16
N LYS A 271 8.19 -1.09 -5.06
CA LYS A 271 7.03 -0.29 -5.49
C LYS A 271 6.69 -0.50 -6.95
N SER A 272 7.68 -0.57 -7.83
CA SER A 272 7.46 -0.78 -9.27
C SER A 272 6.89 -2.15 -9.61
N VAL A 273 7.09 -3.15 -8.74
CA VAL A 273 6.56 -4.51 -8.89
C VAL A 273 5.15 -4.62 -8.30
N PHE A 274 4.97 -4.11 -7.07
CA PHE A 274 3.71 -4.27 -6.34
C PHE A 274 2.65 -3.21 -6.67
N GLY A 275 2.94 -2.33 -7.62
CA GLY A 275 1.99 -1.38 -8.20
C GLY A 275 1.29 -0.54 -7.14
N ASN A 276 -0.05 -0.59 -7.12
CA ASN A 276 -0.83 0.18 -6.16
C ASN A 276 -1.06 -0.54 -4.80
N TYR A 277 -0.52 -1.76 -4.59
CA TYR A 277 -0.36 -2.34 -3.25
C TYR A 277 0.74 -1.64 -2.46
N ALA A 278 1.66 -0.92 -3.11
CA ALA A 278 2.78 -0.24 -2.47
C ALA A 278 2.71 1.28 -2.64
N GLY A 279 2.99 2.03 -1.59
CA GLY A 279 3.00 3.49 -1.59
C GLY A 279 4.23 4.09 -0.94
N MET A 280 4.72 5.23 -1.49
CA MET A 280 5.74 6.07 -0.84
C MET A 280 5.02 7.15 -0.03
N LEU A 281 5.41 7.32 1.22
CA LEU A 281 4.83 8.25 2.17
C LEU A 281 5.91 9.13 2.79
N PRO A 282 5.57 10.36 3.19
CA PRO A 282 6.55 11.24 3.85
C PRO A 282 6.87 10.72 5.25
N ALA A 283 8.16 10.74 5.65
CA ALA A 283 8.62 10.28 6.96
C ALA A 283 7.97 11.06 8.12
N GLN A 284 7.58 12.32 7.87
CA GLN A 284 6.88 13.18 8.84
C GLN A 284 5.57 12.57 9.36
N LEU A 285 4.99 11.61 8.63
CA LEU A 285 3.82 10.85 9.10
C LEU A 285 4.07 10.16 10.44
N LEU A 286 5.32 9.74 10.69
CA LEU A 286 5.70 8.98 11.88
C LEU A 286 6.45 9.80 12.94
N MET A 287 6.81 11.05 12.62
CA MET A 287 7.61 11.90 13.51
C MET A 287 6.72 12.76 14.40
N GLU A 288 7.25 13.12 15.57
CA GLU A 288 6.59 14.06 16.48
C GLU A 288 6.39 15.42 15.81
N ASP A 289 5.18 15.92 15.84
CA ASP A 289 4.87 17.27 15.36
C ASP A 289 5.08 18.29 16.48
N LYS A 290 6.21 19.00 16.44
CA LYS A 290 6.53 20.08 17.41
C LYS A 290 5.58 21.28 17.34
N LYS A 291 4.74 21.38 16.29
CA LYS A 291 3.85 22.54 16.04
C LYS A 291 2.38 22.29 16.35
N GLY A 292 2.00 21.06 16.77
CA GLY A 292 0.64 20.76 17.20
C GLY A 292 -0.42 21.09 16.14
N LYS A 293 -0.29 20.55 14.90
CA LYS A 293 -1.33 20.71 13.89
C LYS A 293 -2.61 20.02 14.37
N GLY A 294 -3.63 20.81 14.61
CA GLY A 294 -4.94 20.34 15.04
C GLY A 294 -5.63 19.43 14.01
N LEU A 295 -6.91 19.12 14.24
CA LEU A 295 -7.80 18.20 13.49
C LEU A 295 -8.04 18.56 11.99
N GLY A 296 -6.98 18.91 11.26
CA GLY A 296 -7.02 19.20 9.82
C GLY A 296 -7.15 17.94 8.95
N PRO A 297 -7.27 18.12 7.61
CA PRO A 297 -7.17 17.00 6.66
C PRO A 297 -5.86 16.24 6.84
N THR A 298 -5.93 14.90 6.71
CA THR A 298 -4.80 13.97 6.85
C THR A 298 -4.66 13.14 5.58
N PRO A 299 -4.32 13.76 4.43
CA PRO A 299 -4.24 13.07 3.14
C PRO A 299 -3.21 11.96 3.14
N GLU A 300 -2.15 12.08 3.92
CA GLU A 300 -1.11 11.06 4.08
C GLU A 300 -1.65 9.80 4.76
N LEU A 301 -2.55 9.95 5.75
CA LEU A 301 -3.24 8.83 6.38
C LEU A 301 -4.26 8.20 5.43
N ALA A 302 -4.98 9.02 4.67
CA ALA A 302 -5.93 8.51 3.68
C ALA A 302 -5.24 7.70 2.57
N ALA A 303 -4.00 8.05 2.22
CA ALA A 303 -3.19 7.31 1.25
C ALA A 303 -2.79 5.90 1.72
N LEU A 304 -2.88 5.60 3.02
CA LEU A 304 -2.61 4.26 3.57
C LEU A 304 -3.73 3.26 3.28
N GLN A 305 -4.94 3.72 2.96
CA GLN A 305 -6.08 2.84 2.72
C GLN A 305 -5.77 1.82 1.63
N GLY A 306 -5.86 0.52 1.96
CA GLY A 306 -5.64 -0.60 1.06
C GLY A 306 -4.18 -0.83 0.63
N LEU A 307 -3.20 -0.05 1.12
CA LEU A 307 -1.79 -0.40 0.94
C LEU A 307 -1.43 -1.65 1.73
N ARG A 308 -0.51 -2.45 1.20
CA ARG A 308 0.14 -3.58 1.88
C ARG A 308 1.58 -3.26 2.25
N LEU A 309 2.26 -2.46 1.44
CA LEU A 309 3.63 -1.99 1.69
C LEU A 309 3.63 -0.45 1.71
N ALA A 310 3.93 0.12 2.87
CA ALA A 310 4.05 1.56 3.06
C ALA A 310 5.53 1.92 3.24
N PHE A 311 6.12 2.57 2.26
CA PHE A 311 7.53 2.92 2.24
C PHE A 311 7.73 4.37 2.67
N LEU A 312 8.65 4.58 3.60
CA LEU A 312 9.07 5.90 4.06
C LEU A 312 10.59 6.01 3.90
N SER A 313 11.04 7.14 3.39
CA SER A 313 12.46 7.41 3.23
C SER A 313 12.86 8.65 4.02
N GLU A 314 14.05 8.54 4.64
CA GLU A 314 14.75 9.59 5.36
C GLU A 314 14.06 10.14 6.62
N SER A 315 14.61 9.76 7.77
CA SER A 315 14.46 10.47 9.04
C SER A 315 15.74 11.31 9.29
N GLY A 316 15.57 12.52 9.82
CA GLY A 316 16.70 13.37 10.22
C GLY A 316 17.41 12.83 11.47
N ARG A 317 18.66 13.28 11.71
CA ARG A 317 19.46 12.86 12.87
C ARG A 317 18.81 13.14 14.24
N SER A 318 17.94 14.14 14.33
CA SER A 318 17.30 14.59 15.56
C SER A 318 15.81 14.29 15.62
N ASP A 319 15.31 13.42 14.74
CA ASP A 319 13.91 13.10 14.71
C ASP A 319 13.53 12.13 15.82
N HIS A 320 12.36 12.37 16.41
CA HIS A 320 11.71 11.50 17.36
C HIS A 320 10.50 10.86 16.73
N PHE A 321 10.35 9.56 16.90
CA PHE A 321 9.11 8.90 16.52
C PHE A 321 7.96 9.34 17.43
N ASP A 322 6.82 9.63 16.84
CA ASP A 322 5.56 9.66 17.56
C ASP A 322 5.16 8.21 17.89
N VAL A 323 5.58 7.75 19.05
CA VAL A 323 5.39 6.35 19.50
C VAL A 323 3.90 6.00 19.56
N SER A 324 3.04 6.93 19.98
CA SER A 324 1.59 6.70 20.03
C SER A 324 1.02 6.51 18.64
N ARG A 325 1.42 7.33 17.69
CA ARG A 325 1.01 7.22 16.28
C ARG A 325 1.53 5.94 15.63
N LEU A 326 2.79 5.57 15.87
CA LEU A 326 3.35 4.30 15.39
C LEU A 326 2.59 3.09 15.95
N LYS A 327 2.28 3.09 17.26
CA LYS A 327 1.46 2.04 17.88
C LYS A 327 0.09 1.94 17.24
N TRP A 328 -0.54 3.08 16.98
CA TRP A 328 -1.85 3.14 16.33
C TRP A 328 -1.80 2.63 14.88
N LEU A 329 -0.85 3.10 14.07
CA LEU A 329 -0.70 2.69 12.67
C LEU A 329 -0.31 1.22 12.49
N THR A 330 0.36 0.62 13.47
CA THR A 330 0.78 -0.79 13.43
C THR A 330 -0.06 -1.69 14.34
N GLY A 331 -1.08 -1.13 15.01
CA GLY A 331 -1.87 -1.84 16.04
C GLY A 331 -2.98 -2.74 15.51
N GLY A 332 -3.50 -2.45 14.33
CA GLY A 332 -4.68 -3.10 13.77
C GLY A 332 -5.99 -2.39 14.13
N ASP A 333 -5.93 -1.28 14.85
CA ASP A 333 -7.11 -0.46 15.17
C ASP A 333 -7.61 0.27 13.92
N THR A 334 -8.92 0.49 13.82
CA THR A 334 -9.53 1.24 12.71
C THR A 334 -8.93 2.65 12.61
N LEU A 335 -8.46 2.99 11.44
CA LEU A 335 -7.94 4.30 11.10
C LEU A 335 -9.05 5.17 10.55
N VAL A 336 -9.10 6.44 11.01
CA VAL A 336 -9.98 7.47 10.46
C VAL A 336 -9.12 8.53 9.81
N ALA A 337 -9.32 8.76 8.53
CA ALA A 337 -8.56 9.72 7.75
C ALA A 337 -9.47 10.57 6.88
N ARG A 338 -9.00 11.76 6.51
CA ARG A 338 -9.75 12.67 5.64
C ARG A 338 -8.81 13.27 4.59
N GLY A 339 -9.05 12.93 3.33
CA GLY A 339 -8.40 13.60 2.20
C GLY A 339 -8.80 15.08 2.08
N LEU A 340 -8.04 15.84 1.28
CA LEU A 340 -8.39 17.22 0.95
C LEU A 340 -9.75 17.25 0.24
N PHE A 341 -10.68 18.06 0.76
CA PHE A 341 -12.04 18.21 0.23
C PHE A 341 -12.88 16.93 0.17
N ALA A 342 -12.41 15.83 0.81
CA ALA A 342 -13.10 14.55 0.85
C ALA A 342 -13.87 14.36 2.15
N LYS A 343 -14.84 13.42 2.15
CA LYS A 343 -15.48 12.93 3.37
C LYS A 343 -14.48 12.10 4.18
N PRO A 344 -14.61 12.08 5.52
CA PRO A 344 -13.81 11.16 6.34
C PRO A 344 -14.06 9.71 5.91
N VAL A 345 -12.99 8.92 5.92
CA VAL A 345 -13.03 7.49 5.62
C VAL A 345 -12.50 6.72 6.82
N SER A 346 -13.15 5.60 7.13
CA SER A 346 -12.70 4.66 8.17
C SER A 346 -12.29 3.36 7.49
N PHE A 347 -11.11 2.83 7.83
CA PHE A 347 -10.60 1.59 7.26
C PHE A 347 -9.71 0.84 8.25
N GLU A 348 -9.65 -0.46 8.12
CA GLU A 348 -8.68 -1.29 8.84
C GLU A 348 -7.31 -1.21 8.16
N PRO A 349 -6.22 -1.06 8.92
CA PRO A 349 -4.88 -1.01 8.35
C PRO A 349 -4.48 -2.37 7.77
N THR A 350 -4.06 -2.37 6.51
CA THR A 350 -3.52 -3.54 5.81
C THR A 350 -2.03 -3.38 5.50
N HIS A 351 -1.45 -2.24 5.85
CA HIS A 351 -0.09 -1.88 5.49
C HIS A 351 0.94 -2.35 6.51
N THR A 352 2.08 -2.77 6.02
CA THR A 352 3.32 -2.92 6.79
C THR A 352 4.25 -1.77 6.44
N ILE A 353 4.78 -1.10 7.46
CA ILE A 353 5.65 0.08 7.30
C ILE A 353 7.10 -0.37 7.10
N PHE A 354 7.77 0.22 6.11
CA PHE A 354 9.20 0.06 5.85
C PHE A 354 9.86 1.44 5.85
N ILE A 355 10.82 1.64 6.74
CA ILE A 355 11.52 2.92 6.91
C ILE A 355 12.96 2.74 6.43
N ALA A 356 13.37 3.45 5.38
CA ALA A 356 14.77 3.50 4.96
C ALA A 356 15.46 4.71 5.59
N THR A 357 16.51 4.48 6.37
CA THR A 357 17.21 5.56 7.08
C THR A 357 18.71 5.30 7.21
N ASN A 358 19.48 6.38 7.31
CA ASN A 358 20.87 6.37 7.72
C ASN A 358 21.04 6.76 9.21
N HIS A 359 19.97 7.23 9.83
CA HIS A 359 19.94 7.66 11.22
C HIS A 359 18.73 7.07 11.92
N LEU A 360 18.95 6.34 12.99
CA LEU A 360 17.86 5.80 13.77
C LEU A 360 17.17 6.94 14.53
N ALA A 361 15.88 7.10 14.34
CA ALA A 361 15.08 8.07 15.07
C ALA A 361 14.83 7.61 16.49
N ARG A 362 14.67 8.53 17.42
CA ARG A 362 14.55 8.22 18.85
C ARG A 362 13.19 7.64 19.21
N ILE A 363 13.17 6.65 20.10
CA ILE A 363 11.96 5.95 20.56
C ILE A 363 11.77 6.09 22.09
N GLY A 364 12.85 6.12 22.85
CA GLY A 364 12.84 6.00 24.31
C GLY A 364 12.92 4.55 24.77
N ILE A 365 13.75 4.31 25.79
CA ILE A 365 14.08 2.94 26.26
C ILE A 365 12.90 2.24 26.91
N ASP A 366 12.01 2.97 27.58
CA ASP A 366 10.89 2.44 28.36
C ASP A 366 9.70 1.97 27.51
N GLU A 367 9.83 2.04 26.19
CA GLU A 367 8.77 1.71 25.24
C GLU A 367 8.82 0.24 24.79
N ASP A 368 8.83 -0.74 25.71
CA ASP A 368 8.95 -2.17 25.42
C ASP A 368 7.98 -2.67 24.35
N ALA A 369 6.73 -2.20 24.40
CA ALA A 369 5.72 -2.55 23.40
C ALA A 369 6.07 -2.07 21.98
N MET A 370 6.93 -1.07 21.84
CA MET A 370 7.42 -0.57 20.56
C MET A 370 8.63 -1.38 20.10
N TRP A 371 9.56 -1.67 21.01
CA TRP A 371 10.76 -2.46 20.71
C TRP A 371 10.41 -3.84 20.15
N GLY A 372 9.33 -4.47 20.66
CA GLY A 372 8.82 -5.74 20.15
C GLY A 372 8.23 -5.71 18.74
N ARG A 373 8.01 -4.51 18.14
CA ARG A 373 7.46 -4.33 16.79
C ARG A 373 8.51 -4.09 15.72
N ILE A 374 9.76 -3.80 16.14
CA ILE A 374 10.83 -3.35 15.24
C ILE A 374 11.59 -4.53 14.68
N HIS A 375 11.74 -4.55 13.35
CA HIS A 375 12.59 -5.48 12.63
C HIS A 375 13.67 -4.69 11.91
N VAL A 376 14.93 -4.82 12.33
CA VAL A 376 16.06 -4.07 11.77
C VAL A 376 16.73 -4.88 10.67
N PHE A 377 16.78 -4.30 9.47
CA PHE A 377 17.51 -4.83 8.33
C PHE A 377 18.76 -3.98 8.12
N LYS A 378 19.91 -4.53 8.48
CA LYS A 378 21.18 -3.83 8.36
C LYS A 378 21.75 -3.98 6.94
N PHE A 379 22.00 -2.86 6.27
CA PHE A 379 22.64 -2.77 4.98
C PHE A 379 24.11 -2.46 5.17
N PRO A 380 25.00 -3.45 5.07
CA PRO A 380 26.40 -3.30 5.49
C PRO A 380 27.29 -2.68 4.41
N TYR A 381 26.80 -2.50 3.19
CA TYR A 381 27.62 -2.08 2.05
C TYR A 381 27.27 -0.66 1.58
N ALA A 382 28.26 -0.01 0.98
CA ALA A 382 28.13 1.24 0.24
C ALA A 382 28.51 1.01 -1.22
N PHE A 383 27.76 1.55 -2.15
CA PHE A 383 28.04 1.41 -3.59
C PHE A 383 28.80 2.63 -4.09
N LYS A 384 29.97 2.41 -4.75
CA LYS A 384 30.87 3.44 -5.22
C LYS A 384 31.41 3.11 -6.60
N ASP A 385 31.74 4.12 -7.40
CA ASP A 385 32.36 3.93 -8.72
C ASP A 385 33.72 3.23 -8.62
N ASN A 386 34.51 3.59 -7.60
CA ASN A 386 35.82 3.04 -7.34
C ASN A 386 35.89 2.52 -5.88
N PRO A 387 35.44 1.31 -5.60
CA PRO A 387 35.48 0.74 -4.26
C PRO A 387 36.92 0.49 -3.81
N THR A 388 37.28 0.98 -2.62
CA THR A 388 38.60 0.83 -2.02
C THR A 388 38.59 0.18 -0.65
N LYS A 389 37.40 0.10 0.00
CA LYS A 389 37.23 -0.43 1.36
C LYS A 389 36.45 -1.75 1.35
N PRO A 390 36.62 -2.60 2.36
CA PRO A 390 35.96 -3.91 2.42
C PRO A 390 34.42 -3.86 2.37
N HIS A 391 33.82 -2.76 2.83
CA HIS A 391 32.36 -2.55 2.80
C HIS A 391 31.88 -1.85 1.54
N GLU A 392 32.77 -1.48 0.63
CA GLU A 392 32.39 -0.84 -0.62
C GLU A 392 32.20 -1.87 -1.72
N ARG A 393 31.23 -1.63 -2.59
CA ARG A 393 30.88 -2.46 -3.75
C ARG A 393 30.81 -1.58 -4.99
N PRO A 394 31.09 -2.11 -6.17
CA PRO A 394 31.01 -1.34 -7.41
C PRO A 394 29.55 -0.98 -7.73
N ILE A 395 29.35 0.23 -8.23
CA ILE A 395 28.07 0.66 -8.81
C ILE A 395 27.87 -0.04 -10.16
N ASN A 396 26.66 -0.54 -10.39
CA ASN A 396 26.18 -0.89 -11.72
C ASN A 396 25.23 0.24 -12.18
N PRO A 397 25.62 1.10 -13.13
CA PRO A 397 24.80 2.23 -13.57
C PRO A 397 23.49 1.79 -14.25
N ASP A 398 23.48 0.63 -14.89
CA ASP A 398 22.33 0.10 -15.63
C ASP A 398 21.34 -0.67 -14.73
N LEU A 399 21.70 -0.92 -13.47
CA LEU A 399 20.93 -1.77 -12.56
C LEU A 399 19.49 -1.29 -12.38
N LYS A 400 19.29 0.02 -12.26
CA LYS A 400 17.95 0.61 -12.10
C LYS A 400 17.03 0.29 -13.27
N ASP A 401 17.55 0.35 -14.49
CA ASP A 401 16.78 0.05 -15.70
C ASP A 401 16.61 -1.46 -15.90
N GLN A 402 17.61 -2.25 -15.57
CA GLN A 402 17.49 -3.72 -15.55
C GLN A 402 16.41 -4.20 -14.59
N LEU A 403 16.35 -3.67 -13.36
CA LEU A 403 15.34 -4.03 -12.36
C LEU A 403 13.90 -3.64 -12.75
N ARG A 404 13.74 -2.76 -13.72
CA ARG A 404 12.42 -2.35 -14.26
C ARG A 404 11.92 -3.23 -15.40
N GLN A 405 12.73 -4.12 -15.93
CA GLN A 405 12.34 -5.03 -17.00
C GLN A 405 11.25 -5.98 -16.51
N GLU A 406 10.31 -6.33 -17.39
CA GLU A 406 9.11 -7.08 -17.03
C GLU A 406 9.41 -8.49 -16.50
N ASP A 407 10.41 -9.16 -17.08
CA ASP A 407 10.87 -10.47 -16.65
C ASP A 407 11.54 -10.41 -15.27
N VAL A 408 12.35 -9.38 -15.00
CA VAL A 408 12.92 -9.15 -13.67
C VAL A 408 11.84 -8.85 -12.63
N LYS A 409 10.85 -8.02 -12.96
CA LYS A 409 9.68 -7.79 -12.09
C LYS A 409 8.93 -9.08 -11.77
N SER A 410 8.77 -9.96 -12.76
CA SER A 410 8.14 -11.27 -12.57
C SER A 410 8.92 -12.14 -11.58
N ALA A 411 10.26 -12.12 -11.64
CA ALA A 411 11.11 -12.85 -10.69
C ALA A 411 11.03 -12.28 -9.27
N ILE A 412 10.99 -10.95 -9.13
CA ILE A 412 10.81 -10.26 -7.84
C ILE A 412 9.45 -10.62 -7.23
N LEU A 413 8.39 -10.65 -8.02
CA LEU A 413 7.07 -11.08 -7.59
C LEU A 413 7.10 -12.51 -7.07
N ALA A 414 7.69 -13.46 -7.83
CA ALA A 414 7.84 -14.85 -7.42
C ALA A 414 8.69 -14.98 -6.15
N TRP A 415 9.78 -14.21 -6.03
CA TRP A 415 10.63 -14.15 -4.85
C TRP A 415 9.83 -13.73 -3.60
N ALA A 416 8.99 -12.71 -3.70
CA ALA A 416 8.18 -12.25 -2.58
C ALA A 416 7.08 -13.26 -2.20
N VAL A 417 6.47 -13.94 -3.17
CA VAL A 417 5.49 -15.00 -2.89
C VAL A 417 6.17 -16.20 -2.21
N ARG A 418 7.38 -16.57 -2.62
CA ARG A 418 8.20 -17.58 -1.89
C ARG A 418 8.44 -17.16 -0.44
N GLY A 419 8.70 -15.87 -0.20
CA GLY A 419 8.82 -15.30 1.15
C GLY A 419 7.55 -15.44 1.98
N CYS A 420 6.39 -15.22 1.36
CA CYS A 420 5.09 -15.40 2.01
C CYS A 420 4.87 -16.85 2.45
N LEU A 421 5.17 -17.81 1.59
CA LEU A 421 5.09 -19.24 1.91
C LEU A 421 6.10 -19.64 3.01
N ALA A 422 7.30 -19.07 3.00
CA ALA A 422 8.30 -19.30 4.04
C ALA A 422 7.82 -18.79 5.41
N TRP A 423 7.22 -17.59 5.46
CA TRP A 423 6.62 -17.04 6.67
C TRP A 423 5.49 -17.93 7.21
N GLN A 424 4.62 -18.44 6.34
CA GLN A 424 3.54 -19.35 6.72
C GLN A 424 4.08 -20.68 7.27
N ARG A 425 5.09 -21.28 6.62
CA ARG A 425 5.75 -22.51 7.09
C ARG A 425 6.41 -22.33 8.45
N ASN A 426 6.87 -21.13 8.77
CA ASN A 426 7.41 -20.78 10.09
C ASN A 426 6.32 -20.44 11.13
N GLY A 427 5.07 -20.91 10.91
CA GLY A 427 3.93 -20.68 11.81
C GLY A 427 3.52 -19.21 11.91
N GLN A 428 3.72 -18.44 10.84
CA GLN A 428 3.42 -17.01 10.77
C GLN A 428 4.20 -16.18 11.81
N LYS A 429 5.42 -16.62 12.15
CA LYS A 429 6.34 -15.94 13.07
C LYS A 429 7.55 -15.42 12.31
N PHE A 430 8.13 -14.35 12.84
CA PHE A 430 9.40 -13.83 12.36
C PHE A 430 10.54 -14.51 13.10
N ASN A 431 11.59 -14.86 12.35
CA ASN A 431 12.80 -15.46 12.91
C ASN A 431 14.01 -14.61 12.47
N PRO A 432 14.24 -13.46 13.14
CA PRO A 432 15.32 -12.56 12.78
C PRO A 432 16.69 -13.23 12.96
N PRO A 433 17.62 -13.08 12.00
CA PRO A 433 18.99 -13.56 12.13
C PRO A 433 19.73 -12.84 13.28
N LEU A 434 20.86 -13.39 13.71
CA LEU A 434 21.65 -12.83 14.82
C LEU A 434 22.00 -11.36 14.56
N SER A 435 22.45 -11.03 13.36
CA SER A 435 22.82 -9.66 12.96
C SER A 435 21.67 -8.65 13.06
N SER A 436 20.41 -9.08 12.83
CA SER A 436 19.22 -8.25 13.00
C SER A 436 18.90 -8.04 14.48
N ARG A 437 19.01 -9.10 15.28
CA ARG A 437 18.79 -9.01 16.76
C ARG A 437 19.83 -8.12 17.44
N GLU A 438 21.09 -8.29 17.08
CA GLU A 438 22.18 -7.43 17.56
C GLU A 438 21.99 -5.96 17.14
N ALA A 439 21.55 -5.72 15.91
CA ALA A 439 21.26 -4.36 15.45
C ALA A 439 20.12 -3.71 16.23
N LEU A 440 19.06 -4.47 16.54
CA LEU A 440 17.96 -4.00 17.38
C LEU A 440 18.39 -3.73 18.81
N GLU A 441 19.17 -4.63 19.41
CA GLU A 441 19.69 -4.47 20.76
C GLU A 441 20.63 -3.26 20.86
N ASN A 442 21.54 -3.10 19.91
CA ASN A 442 22.41 -1.92 19.85
C ASN A 442 21.59 -0.63 19.67
N TYR A 443 20.48 -0.67 18.92
CA TYR A 443 19.59 0.47 18.81
C TYR A 443 18.94 0.80 20.15
N ARG A 444 18.39 -0.20 20.84
CA ARG A 444 17.79 -0.04 22.16
C ARG A 444 18.80 0.51 23.19
N LEU A 445 20.02 -0.04 23.20
CA LEU A 445 21.10 0.43 24.10
C LEU A 445 21.53 1.86 23.77
N SER A 446 21.49 2.28 22.50
CA SER A 446 21.79 3.67 22.12
C SER A 446 20.74 4.68 22.59
N GLU A 447 19.55 4.22 22.94
CA GLU A 447 18.48 5.03 23.55
C GLU A 447 18.59 5.08 25.10
N ASP A 448 19.43 4.24 25.69
CA ASP A 448 19.76 4.31 27.12
C ASP A 448 20.86 5.35 27.38
N TYR A 449 20.45 6.59 27.47
CA TYR A 449 21.36 7.70 27.74
C TYR A 449 22.12 7.55 29.04
N LEU A 450 21.53 6.84 30.04
CA LEU A 450 22.18 6.59 31.30
C LEU A 450 23.30 5.57 31.15
N GLU A 451 23.09 4.50 30.38
CA GLU A 451 24.14 3.50 30.15
C GLU A 451 25.31 4.11 29.35
N GLY A 452 25.00 4.95 28.34
CA GLY A 452 26.02 5.73 27.62
C GLY A 452 26.83 6.62 28.57
N PHE A 453 26.15 7.39 29.39
CA PHE A 453 26.79 8.25 30.42
C PHE A 453 27.63 7.46 31.41
N ILE A 454 27.08 6.36 31.95
CA ILE A 454 27.79 5.51 32.92
C ILE A 454 29.08 4.97 32.29
N ARG A 455 29.00 4.40 31.09
CA ARG A 455 30.15 3.85 30.37
C ARG A 455 31.24 4.90 30.12
N GLU A 456 30.85 6.09 29.71
CA GLU A 456 31.80 7.13 29.28
C GLU A 456 32.32 7.99 30.42
N ARG A 457 31.47 8.35 31.37
CA ARG A 457 31.79 9.31 32.42
C ARG A 457 31.89 8.72 33.82
N CYS A 458 31.52 7.44 34.02
CA CYS A 458 31.61 6.81 35.35
C CYS A 458 32.55 5.62 35.36
N GLN A 459 33.04 5.32 36.54
CA GLN A 459 33.69 4.05 36.91
C GLN A 459 32.73 3.25 37.78
N VAL A 460 32.55 1.96 37.45
CA VAL A 460 31.68 1.05 38.18
C VAL A 460 32.56 0.09 39.01
N GLY A 461 32.26 -0.05 40.30
CA GLY A 461 32.96 -0.94 41.24
C GLY A 461 32.31 -0.86 42.60
N ALA A 462 32.24 -1.98 43.31
CA ALA A 462 31.54 -2.09 44.61
C ALA A 462 32.04 -1.10 45.69
N GLU A 463 33.29 -0.65 45.55
CA GLU A 463 33.95 0.29 46.43
C GLU A 463 33.56 1.76 46.19
N TYR A 464 32.87 2.05 45.10
CA TYR A 464 32.60 3.43 44.71
C TYR A 464 31.25 3.92 45.23
N ARG A 465 31.18 5.22 45.46
CA ARG A 465 29.99 5.94 45.91
C ARG A 465 30.02 7.34 45.33
N GLU A 466 28.86 7.81 44.78
CA GLU A 466 28.77 9.16 44.25
C GLU A 466 27.44 9.82 44.63
N GLN A 467 27.46 11.14 44.77
CA GLN A 467 26.24 11.92 45.04
C GLN A 467 25.36 12.07 43.80
N ALA A 468 24.04 12.00 44.01
CA ALA A 468 23.06 12.16 42.96
C ALA A 468 23.07 13.56 42.27
N GLY A 469 23.47 14.62 43.00
CA GLY A 469 23.56 15.97 42.44
C GLY A 469 24.66 16.13 41.40
N PRO A 470 25.94 15.88 41.78
CA PRO A 470 27.05 15.87 40.83
C PRO A 470 26.85 14.92 39.66
N LEU A 471 26.30 13.72 39.86
CA LEU A 471 25.99 12.78 38.81
C LEU A 471 24.98 13.34 37.79
N HIS A 472 23.92 13.97 38.28
CA HIS A 472 22.92 14.58 37.37
C HIS A 472 23.48 15.76 36.59
N GLN A 473 24.34 16.57 37.21
CA GLN A 473 25.02 17.68 36.55
C GLN A 473 25.92 17.17 35.41
N ALA A 474 26.81 16.22 35.75
CA ALA A 474 27.71 15.60 34.78
C ALA A 474 26.95 14.88 33.64
N TYR A 475 25.80 14.25 33.95
CA TYR A 475 24.92 13.67 32.95
C TYR A 475 24.33 14.75 32.03
N ALA A 476 23.87 15.88 32.57
CA ALA A 476 23.27 16.93 31.75
C ALA A 476 24.32 17.58 30.83
N GLU A 477 25.52 17.80 31.30
CA GLU A 477 26.67 18.31 30.51
C GLU A 477 27.03 17.32 29.40
N TRP A 478 27.26 16.05 29.73
CA TRP A 478 27.56 14.98 28.77
C TRP A 478 26.47 14.84 27.73
N HIS A 479 25.18 14.90 28.13
CA HIS A 479 24.06 14.78 27.24
C HIS A 479 24.03 15.91 26.21
N VAL A 480 24.34 17.14 26.60
CA VAL A 480 24.39 18.28 25.68
C VAL A 480 25.59 18.19 24.74
N GLU A 481 26.75 17.73 25.24
CA GLU A 481 27.94 17.48 24.43
C GLU A 481 27.70 16.42 23.34
N GLU A 482 27.07 15.30 23.71
CA GLU A 482 26.86 14.17 22.83
C GLU A 482 25.70 14.40 21.82
N PHE A 483 24.60 15.01 22.28
CA PHE A 483 23.37 15.13 21.52
C PHE A 483 23.02 16.56 21.07
N GLY A 484 23.85 17.54 21.43
CA GLY A 484 23.68 18.95 21.09
C GLY A 484 22.69 19.71 22.00
N ALA A 485 22.78 21.04 21.97
CA ALA A 485 22.00 21.94 22.85
C ALA A 485 20.48 21.91 22.63
N SER A 486 20.01 21.38 21.50
CA SER A 486 18.58 21.21 21.22
C SER A 486 17.95 19.99 21.92
N SER A 487 18.79 19.06 22.38
CA SER A 487 18.34 17.86 23.12
C SER A 487 18.20 18.18 24.59
N LYS A 488 17.10 17.74 25.20
CA LYS A 488 16.84 17.97 26.63
C LYS A 488 17.26 16.75 27.44
N PRO A 489 18.21 16.88 28.41
CA PRO A 489 18.56 15.80 29.34
C PRO A 489 17.36 15.45 30.23
N LEU A 490 17.38 14.24 30.81
CA LEU A 490 16.41 13.87 31.85
C LEU A 490 16.42 14.88 32.97
N GLY A 491 15.27 15.37 33.37
CA GLY A 491 15.15 16.18 34.56
C GLY A 491 15.54 15.38 35.82
N ARG A 492 16.00 16.07 36.85
CA ARG A 492 16.58 15.46 38.08
C ARG A 492 15.74 14.32 38.66
N ARG A 493 14.41 14.47 38.71
CA ARG A 493 13.53 13.43 39.24
C ARG A 493 13.61 12.13 38.44
N LYS A 494 13.40 12.22 37.10
CA LYS A 494 13.46 11.06 36.20
C LYS A 494 14.86 10.42 36.17
N PHE A 495 15.92 11.23 36.19
CA PHE A 495 17.29 10.74 36.28
C PHE A 495 17.50 9.91 37.58
N CYS A 496 17.04 10.42 38.72
CA CYS A 496 17.18 9.70 39.98
C CYS A 496 16.32 8.41 40.02
N GLU A 497 15.14 8.42 39.44
CA GLU A 497 14.30 7.20 39.32
C GLU A 497 15.00 6.13 38.46
N ALA A 498 15.56 6.52 37.33
CA ALA A 498 16.26 5.61 36.43
C ALA A 498 17.61 5.09 37.00
N MET A 499 18.37 5.95 37.68
CA MET A 499 19.60 5.54 38.39
C MET A 499 19.32 4.57 39.53
N ALA A 500 18.20 4.75 40.26
CA ALA A 500 17.80 3.84 41.34
C ALA A 500 17.40 2.44 40.82
N GLY A 501 17.02 2.33 39.54
CA GLY A 501 16.81 1.04 38.85
C GLY A 501 18.11 0.29 38.52
N LYS A 502 19.26 0.97 38.51
CA LYS A 502 20.56 0.40 38.13
C LYS A 502 21.54 0.26 39.34
N PHE A 503 21.44 1.13 40.33
CA PHE A 503 22.33 1.21 41.45
C PHE A 503 21.57 1.38 42.77
N GLU A 504 22.08 0.75 43.82
CA GLU A 504 21.52 0.90 45.16
C GLU A 504 21.60 2.36 45.62
N LYS A 505 20.47 2.90 46.07
CA LYS A 505 20.36 4.27 46.55
C LYS A 505 20.48 4.29 48.08
N GLN A 506 21.40 5.07 48.59
CA GLN A 506 21.59 5.32 50.02
C GLN A 506 21.30 6.79 50.35
N ASP A 507 20.53 7.02 51.41
CA ASP A 507 20.21 8.36 51.92
C ASP A 507 20.95 8.60 53.25
N ASP A 508 21.68 9.68 53.38
CA ASP A 508 22.38 10.07 54.62
C ASP A 508 21.66 11.19 55.41
N GLY A 509 20.41 11.47 55.02
CA GLY A 509 19.56 12.49 55.63
C GLY A 509 19.77 13.91 55.07
N ARG A 510 20.85 14.15 54.32
CA ARG A 510 21.15 15.41 53.62
C ARG A 510 21.25 15.23 52.10
N HIS A 511 21.83 14.11 51.68
CA HIS A 511 22.10 13.84 50.28
C HIS A 511 21.78 12.40 49.90
N HIS A 512 21.30 12.21 48.68
CA HIS A 512 21.16 10.89 48.08
C HIS A 512 22.46 10.49 47.38
N HIS A 513 22.89 9.26 47.59
CA HIS A 513 24.07 8.67 46.99
C HIS A 513 23.69 7.39 46.24
N TYR A 514 24.46 7.06 45.22
CA TYR A 514 24.40 5.76 44.54
C TYR A 514 25.67 4.99 44.88
N LEU A 515 25.51 3.73 45.29
CA LEU A 515 26.59 2.80 45.56
C LEU A 515 26.97 2.05 44.30
N GLY A 516 28.25 1.72 44.16
CA GLY A 516 28.74 0.95 43.02
C GLY A 516 29.21 1.76 41.83
N LEU A 517 29.20 3.11 41.87
CA LEU A 517 29.76 3.95 40.81
C LEU A 517 30.35 5.25 41.37
N ARG A 518 31.26 5.85 40.58
CA ARG A 518 31.76 7.22 40.77
C ARG A 518 32.00 7.90 39.41
N LEU A 519 32.01 9.22 39.36
CA LEU A 519 32.49 9.97 38.22
C LEU A 519 33.97 9.70 37.96
N LYS A 520 34.37 9.57 36.70
CA LYS A 520 35.76 9.57 36.30
C LYS A 520 36.34 10.94 36.63
N SER A 521 37.49 10.99 37.30
CA SER A 521 38.22 12.24 37.49
C SER A 521 38.48 12.85 36.11
N SER A 522 38.07 14.11 35.90
CA SER A 522 38.43 14.88 34.72
C SER A 522 39.96 14.90 34.58
N PHE A 523 40.45 14.55 33.41
CA PHE A 523 41.86 14.75 33.03
C PHE A 523 42.14 16.21 32.80
#